data_6cdb37973f3147e5976c9b928afebf79
#
_entry.id   6cdb37973f3147e5976c9b928afebf79
#
_cell.length_a   1.000
_cell.length_b   1.000
_cell.length_c   1.000
_cell.angle_alpha   90.00
_cell.angle_beta   90.00
_cell.angle_gamma   90.00
#
_symmetry.space_group_name_H-M   'P 1'
#
loop_
_entity.id
_entity.type
_entity.pdbx_description
1 polymer ?
#
loop_
_entity_poly.entity_id
_entity_poly.type
_entity_poly.pdbx_seq_one_letter_code
_entity_poly.pdbx_strand_id
1 'polypeptide(L)'
;MLLTNLKLDKQTETPLYTQIIDSIKNQLYNDQIAAGDRLPSVRRLSAALQISRTTVENAYNQLVADGYLQNEPKRGYFVAALSGLRKHSDAPVTQSIEPPAVRYNFANNYIDPASFPSELWRRYLNRALKNKHLLSGYGEPQGETELRRTLAKYSSVARGVICSPEQIVIGAGVQSLLQILIDILQPDITSIALEAPGFAQAERLFTSHGWQVRHFSTDQLETSLPRLLYVSPSNPYKGRSLSPQQRLNLLRWATQQQTYLLEDDYNGEFRYFGRPVSSLQGMSDGRTVIYLGSFSRLLLPSLRISYMVLPPLLLDRYRQLGHLYNQTSSTIEQLALADFIAAGALRRHVKRLRRLYSNKNTLLRQALTEIFGSRVIVRAYESGLHLRLAVVTQQTADTLSERALENGVRILPVYDSNGNLPEILLSFVGIQENDIRPALLQLKKAWF
;
A
#
# COMPACT_ATOMS: atom_id res chain seq x y z
N MET A 1 -31.88 -9.95 -45.64
CA MET A 1 -30.51 -10.14 -46.16
C MET A 1 -29.55 -9.89 -45.00
N LEU A 2 -28.87 -10.90 -44.50
CA LEU A 2 -27.96 -10.79 -43.36
C LEU A 2 -26.81 -9.81 -43.69
N LEU A 3 -26.51 -8.87 -42.81
CA LEU A 3 -25.43 -7.88 -42.90
C LEU A 3 -25.60 -6.71 -43.91
N THR A 4 -26.80 -6.40 -44.40
CA THR A 4 -27.03 -5.30 -45.35
C THR A 4 -27.02 -3.90 -44.71
N ASN A 5 -27.05 -3.80 -43.39
CA ASN A 5 -27.11 -2.52 -42.66
C ASN A 5 -25.77 -2.12 -41.98
N LEU A 6 -24.66 -2.73 -42.42
CA LEU A 6 -23.33 -2.36 -41.92
C LEU A 6 -22.96 -0.95 -42.44
N LYS A 7 -22.94 0.02 -41.54
CA LYS A 7 -22.38 1.35 -41.82
C LYS A 7 -20.93 1.37 -41.32
N LEU A 8 -20.00 1.48 -42.28
CA LEU A 8 -18.57 1.64 -41.98
C LEU A 8 -18.22 3.11 -42.02
N ASP A 9 -17.51 3.57 -41.03
CA ASP A 9 -16.97 4.93 -40.99
C ASP A 9 -15.50 4.93 -41.45
N LYS A 10 -15.23 5.52 -42.60
CA LYS A 10 -13.88 5.63 -43.18
C LYS A 10 -13.04 6.75 -42.57
N GLN A 11 -13.63 7.60 -41.72
CA GLN A 11 -12.96 8.74 -41.12
C GLN A 11 -12.45 8.49 -39.71
N THR A 12 -12.81 7.34 -39.10
CA THR A 12 -12.33 6.95 -37.76
C THR A 12 -10.94 6.29 -37.83
N GLU A 13 -10.18 6.36 -36.74
CA GLU A 13 -8.89 5.67 -36.60
C GLU A 13 -9.04 4.14 -36.54
N THR A 14 -10.27 3.64 -36.33
CA THR A 14 -10.55 2.19 -36.23
C THR A 14 -10.48 1.53 -37.60
N PRO A 15 -9.63 0.52 -37.82
CA PRO A 15 -9.52 -0.17 -39.09
C PRO A 15 -10.85 -0.76 -39.57
N LEU A 16 -11.13 -0.74 -40.87
CA LEU A 16 -12.40 -1.19 -41.43
C LEU A 16 -12.70 -2.68 -41.13
N TYR A 17 -11.67 -3.53 -41.06
CA TYR A 17 -11.86 -4.93 -40.72
C TYR A 17 -12.33 -5.11 -39.27
N THR A 18 -11.85 -4.29 -38.35
CA THR A 18 -12.27 -4.25 -36.93
C THR A 18 -13.74 -3.82 -36.83
N GLN A 19 -14.15 -2.79 -37.56
CA GLN A 19 -15.55 -2.35 -37.59
C GLN A 19 -16.51 -3.45 -38.09
N ILE A 20 -16.07 -4.26 -39.07
CA ILE A 20 -16.83 -5.40 -39.55
C ILE A 20 -16.95 -6.47 -38.44
N ILE A 21 -15.84 -6.78 -37.74
CA ILE A 21 -15.82 -7.72 -36.63
C ILE A 21 -16.80 -7.29 -35.54
N ASP A 22 -16.70 -6.04 -35.11
CA ASP A 22 -17.53 -5.50 -34.03
C ASP A 22 -19.02 -5.49 -34.41
N SER A 23 -19.31 -5.13 -35.66
CA SER A 23 -20.69 -5.14 -36.12
C SER A 23 -21.29 -6.58 -36.19
N ILE A 24 -20.51 -7.56 -36.61
CA ILE A 24 -20.98 -8.96 -36.64
C ILE A 24 -21.13 -9.46 -35.18
N LYS A 25 -20.18 -9.17 -34.28
CA LYS A 25 -20.29 -9.52 -32.87
C LYS A 25 -21.54 -8.89 -32.23
N ASN A 26 -21.80 -7.61 -32.50
CA ASN A 26 -22.98 -6.91 -32.00
C ASN A 26 -24.29 -7.52 -32.51
N GLN A 27 -24.35 -7.93 -33.78
CA GLN A 27 -25.54 -8.61 -34.33
C GLN A 27 -25.75 -9.97 -33.69
N LEU A 28 -24.68 -10.73 -33.39
CA LEU A 28 -24.74 -11.99 -32.63
C LEU A 28 -25.23 -11.75 -31.18
N TYR A 29 -24.70 -10.76 -30.47
CA TYR A 29 -25.12 -10.46 -29.11
C TYR A 29 -26.55 -9.95 -28.99
N ASN A 30 -27.07 -9.33 -30.05
CA ASN A 30 -28.46 -8.84 -30.12
C ASN A 30 -29.44 -9.85 -30.77
N ASP A 31 -29.04 -11.13 -30.93
CA ASP A 31 -29.82 -12.18 -31.50
C ASP A 31 -30.38 -11.88 -32.94
N GLN A 32 -29.68 -10.96 -33.67
CA GLN A 32 -30.05 -10.60 -35.02
C GLN A 32 -29.53 -11.59 -36.08
N ILE A 33 -28.52 -12.35 -35.73
CA ILE A 33 -27.98 -13.49 -36.45
C ILE A 33 -27.85 -14.69 -35.48
N ALA A 34 -28.23 -15.86 -35.91
CA ALA A 34 -28.29 -17.06 -35.09
C ALA A 34 -27.18 -18.08 -35.44
N ALA A 35 -26.91 -18.99 -34.52
CA ALA A 35 -26.03 -20.14 -34.79
C ALA A 35 -26.52 -20.93 -36.01
N GLY A 36 -25.61 -21.26 -36.91
CA GLY A 36 -25.91 -21.92 -38.16
C GLY A 36 -26.28 -20.99 -39.33
N ASP A 37 -26.47 -19.69 -39.06
CA ASP A 37 -26.77 -18.75 -40.14
C ASP A 37 -25.56 -18.59 -41.08
N ARG A 38 -25.88 -18.59 -42.38
CA ARG A 38 -24.86 -18.42 -43.43
C ARG A 38 -24.59 -16.95 -43.70
N LEU A 39 -23.34 -16.53 -43.52
CA LEU A 39 -22.92 -15.16 -43.87
C LEU A 39 -22.72 -14.95 -45.37
N PRO A 40 -22.82 -13.70 -45.88
CA PRO A 40 -22.48 -13.38 -47.25
C PRO A 40 -21.05 -13.80 -47.60
N SER A 41 -20.83 -14.27 -48.84
CA SER A 41 -19.45 -14.55 -49.28
C SER A 41 -18.58 -13.28 -49.22
N VAL A 42 -17.27 -13.45 -49.04
CA VAL A 42 -16.29 -12.35 -49.05
C VAL A 42 -16.50 -11.43 -50.26
N ARG A 43 -16.69 -12.03 -51.46
CA ARG A 43 -16.93 -11.25 -52.70
C ARG A 43 -18.24 -10.45 -52.63
N ARG A 44 -19.29 -11.01 -52.05
CA ARG A 44 -20.60 -10.33 -51.97
C ARG A 44 -20.59 -9.22 -50.93
N LEU A 45 -19.97 -9.44 -49.76
CA LEU A 45 -19.89 -8.42 -48.70
C LEU A 45 -18.96 -7.29 -49.09
N SER A 46 -17.80 -7.58 -49.72
CA SER A 46 -16.88 -6.54 -50.21
C SER A 46 -17.51 -5.64 -51.25
N ALA A 47 -18.32 -6.23 -52.18
CA ALA A 47 -19.05 -5.44 -53.16
C ALA A 47 -20.15 -4.57 -52.54
N ALA A 48 -20.91 -5.13 -51.57
CA ALA A 48 -21.97 -4.39 -50.88
C ALA A 48 -21.44 -3.22 -50.04
N LEU A 49 -20.28 -3.36 -49.40
CA LEU A 49 -19.65 -2.33 -48.56
C LEU A 49 -18.67 -1.42 -49.31
N GLN A 50 -18.43 -1.68 -50.60
CA GLN A 50 -17.45 -0.94 -51.45
C GLN A 50 -16.06 -0.87 -50.82
N ILE A 51 -15.54 -2.01 -50.31
CA ILE A 51 -14.22 -2.16 -49.70
C ILE A 51 -13.45 -3.33 -50.35
N SER A 52 -12.16 -3.44 -50.00
CA SER A 52 -11.31 -4.51 -50.55
C SER A 52 -11.77 -5.91 -50.07
N ARG A 53 -11.58 -6.92 -50.89
CA ARG A 53 -11.83 -8.32 -50.49
C ARG A 53 -10.96 -8.73 -49.34
N THR A 54 -9.71 -8.31 -49.34
CA THR A 54 -8.72 -8.58 -48.23
C THR A 54 -9.24 -8.09 -46.89
N THR A 55 -9.88 -6.91 -46.83
CA THR A 55 -10.45 -6.34 -45.60
C THR A 55 -11.55 -7.24 -45.02
N VAL A 56 -12.44 -7.75 -45.88
CA VAL A 56 -13.53 -8.68 -45.46
C VAL A 56 -12.95 -10.04 -45.07
N GLU A 57 -11.98 -10.54 -45.83
CA GLU A 57 -11.31 -11.79 -45.58
C GLU A 57 -10.59 -11.81 -44.25
N ASN A 58 -9.84 -10.73 -43.95
CA ASN A 58 -9.19 -10.54 -42.64
C ASN A 58 -10.21 -10.54 -41.50
N ALA A 59 -11.35 -9.84 -41.66
CA ALA A 59 -12.40 -9.83 -40.66
C ALA A 59 -13.01 -11.22 -40.43
N TYR A 60 -13.28 -11.95 -41.49
CA TYR A 60 -13.86 -13.29 -41.40
C TYR A 60 -12.85 -14.29 -40.82
N ASN A 61 -11.59 -14.23 -41.22
CA ASN A 61 -10.53 -15.08 -40.68
C ASN A 61 -10.32 -14.86 -39.18
N GLN A 62 -10.39 -13.60 -38.76
CA GLN A 62 -10.29 -13.25 -37.32
C GLN A 62 -11.52 -13.80 -36.58
N LEU A 63 -12.72 -13.63 -37.09
CA LEU A 63 -13.93 -14.17 -36.49
C LEU A 63 -13.94 -15.72 -36.44
N VAL A 64 -13.32 -16.40 -37.44
CA VAL A 64 -13.09 -17.85 -37.39
C VAL A 64 -12.07 -18.22 -36.32
N ALA A 65 -10.95 -17.48 -36.23
CA ALA A 65 -9.92 -17.66 -35.20
C ALA A 65 -10.48 -17.45 -33.78
N ASP A 66 -11.36 -16.45 -33.63
CA ASP A 66 -12.05 -16.14 -32.38
C ASP A 66 -13.20 -17.11 -32.06
N GLY A 67 -13.53 -18.04 -32.97
CA GLY A 67 -14.56 -19.05 -32.78
C GLY A 67 -16.01 -18.57 -33.03
N TYR A 68 -16.20 -17.35 -33.51
CA TYR A 68 -17.54 -16.82 -33.83
C TYR A 68 -18.10 -17.36 -35.16
N LEU A 69 -17.23 -17.73 -36.08
CA LEU A 69 -17.58 -18.27 -37.38
C LEU A 69 -16.90 -19.63 -37.61
N GLN A 70 -17.54 -20.45 -38.46
CA GLN A 70 -16.94 -21.65 -39.01
C GLN A 70 -16.83 -21.50 -40.53
N ASN A 71 -15.68 -21.87 -41.09
CA ASN A 71 -15.50 -21.89 -42.55
C ASN A 71 -15.70 -23.33 -43.06
N GLU A 72 -16.76 -23.56 -43.82
CA GLU A 72 -17.00 -24.85 -44.46
C GLU A 72 -16.51 -24.78 -45.92
N PRO A 73 -15.54 -25.64 -46.31
CA PRO A 73 -15.02 -25.68 -47.66
C PRO A 73 -16.13 -25.81 -48.71
N LYS A 74 -16.10 -24.94 -49.73
CA LYS A 74 -17.11 -24.87 -50.83
C LYS A 74 -18.51 -24.40 -50.42
N ARG A 75 -18.81 -24.29 -49.11
CA ARG A 75 -20.14 -23.86 -48.61
C ARG A 75 -20.12 -22.42 -48.08
N GLY A 76 -19.00 -21.98 -47.53
CA GLY A 76 -18.81 -20.59 -47.06
C GLY A 76 -18.71 -20.47 -45.54
N TYR A 77 -18.99 -19.27 -45.03
CA TYR A 77 -18.87 -18.94 -43.60
C TYR A 77 -20.22 -19.04 -42.91
N PHE A 78 -20.26 -19.71 -41.76
CA PHE A 78 -21.43 -19.93 -40.94
C PHE A 78 -21.19 -19.46 -39.52
N VAL A 79 -22.21 -18.99 -38.85
CA VAL A 79 -22.17 -18.62 -37.45
C VAL A 79 -21.99 -19.90 -36.61
N ALA A 80 -20.97 -19.92 -35.75
CA ALA A 80 -20.70 -21.05 -34.88
C ALA A 80 -21.76 -21.18 -33.77
N ALA A 81 -21.99 -22.42 -33.30
CA ALA A 81 -22.85 -22.66 -32.13
C ALA A 81 -22.12 -22.18 -30.85
N LEU A 82 -22.37 -20.98 -30.43
CA LEU A 82 -21.74 -20.36 -29.26
C LEU A 82 -22.59 -20.63 -28.01
N SER A 83 -22.38 -21.77 -27.36
CA SER A 83 -23.01 -22.05 -26.08
C SER A 83 -22.28 -21.23 -24.96
N GLY A 84 -22.98 -20.29 -24.36
CA GLY A 84 -22.54 -19.60 -23.17
C GLY A 84 -21.94 -18.18 -23.34
N LEU A 85 -22.10 -17.53 -24.49
CA LEU A 85 -21.80 -16.09 -24.58
C LEU A 85 -22.77 -15.30 -23.70
N ARG A 86 -22.24 -14.77 -22.63
CA ARG A 86 -22.98 -13.77 -21.84
C ARG A 86 -23.11 -12.52 -22.70
N LYS A 87 -24.34 -11.98 -22.80
CA LYS A 87 -24.54 -10.60 -23.19
C LYS A 87 -23.60 -9.76 -22.31
N HIS A 88 -22.72 -8.95 -22.89
CA HIS A 88 -22.16 -7.84 -22.17
C HIS A 88 -23.35 -6.97 -21.76
N SER A 89 -23.92 -7.23 -20.59
CA SER A 89 -24.70 -6.20 -19.93
C SER A 89 -23.69 -5.10 -19.63
N ASP A 90 -23.89 -3.92 -20.17
CA ASP A 90 -23.37 -2.72 -19.57
C ASP A 90 -23.91 -2.71 -18.14
N ALA A 91 -23.14 -3.35 -17.23
CA ALA A 91 -23.40 -3.21 -15.82
C ALA A 91 -23.33 -1.69 -15.57
N PRO A 92 -24.39 -1.08 -15.05
CA PRO A 92 -24.35 0.35 -14.79
C PRO A 92 -23.11 0.59 -13.95
N VAL A 93 -22.18 1.37 -14.49
CA VAL A 93 -21.06 1.89 -13.71
C VAL A 93 -21.74 2.58 -12.55
N THR A 94 -21.71 1.95 -11.39
CA THR A 94 -22.23 2.52 -10.15
C THR A 94 -21.58 3.90 -10.07
N GLN A 95 -22.40 4.94 -10.20
CA GLN A 95 -21.94 6.31 -10.02
C GLN A 95 -21.24 6.32 -8.66
N SER A 96 -19.92 6.44 -8.69
CA SER A 96 -19.15 6.66 -7.48
C SER A 96 -19.69 7.98 -6.92
N ILE A 97 -20.34 7.93 -5.75
CA ILE A 97 -20.66 9.11 -4.97
C ILE A 97 -19.32 9.83 -4.79
N GLU A 98 -19.14 10.97 -5.44
CA GLU A 98 -17.92 11.76 -5.26
C GLU A 98 -17.82 12.09 -3.76
N PRO A 99 -16.73 11.69 -3.10
CA PRO A 99 -16.56 12.01 -1.70
C PRO A 99 -16.55 13.54 -1.54
N PRO A 100 -17.10 14.09 -0.44
CA PRO A 100 -17.13 15.53 -0.20
C PRO A 100 -15.74 16.14 -0.41
N ALA A 101 -15.67 17.30 -1.06
CA ALA A 101 -14.43 17.96 -1.42
C ALA A 101 -13.60 18.29 -0.17
N VAL A 102 -12.54 17.55 0.08
CA VAL A 102 -11.63 17.73 1.21
C VAL A 102 -10.59 18.77 0.85
N ARG A 103 -10.66 19.95 1.47
CA ARG A 103 -9.70 21.03 1.28
C ARG A 103 -8.44 20.82 2.12
N TYR A 104 -8.57 20.37 3.36
CA TYR A 104 -7.49 20.13 4.29
C TYR A 104 -7.56 18.72 4.83
N ASN A 105 -6.49 17.93 4.65
CA ASN A 105 -6.51 16.53 5.02
C ASN A 105 -5.45 16.21 6.08
N PHE A 106 -5.87 16.12 7.34
CA PHE A 106 -5.05 15.66 8.48
C PHE A 106 -5.16 14.15 8.73
N ALA A 107 -5.97 13.44 7.94
CA ALA A 107 -6.15 11.99 8.08
C ALA A 107 -5.25 11.19 7.14
N ASN A 108 -4.60 11.84 6.18
CA ASN A 108 -3.82 11.13 5.20
C ASN A 108 -2.46 10.70 5.75
N ASN A 109 -1.99 9.60 5.17
CA ASN A 109 -0.67 9.05 5.42
C ASN A 109 0.33 9.44 4.32
N TYR A 110 0.01 10.45 3.51
CA TYR A 110 0.90 10.95 2.46
C TYR A 110 2.09 11.69 3.09
N ILE A 111 3.20 11.65 2.39
CA ILE A 111 4.34 12.51 2.72
C ILE A 111 4.14 13.87 2.03
N ASP A 112 4.91 14.87 2.45
CA ASP A 112 4.96 16.15 1.75
C ASP A 112 5.61 15.93 0.36
N PRO A 113 4.88 16.13 -0.77
CA PRO A 113 5.42 15.89 -2.11
C PRO A 113 6.69 16.70 -2.41
N ALA A 114 6.75 17.94 -1.89
CA ALA A 114 7.89 18.82 -2.08
C ALA A 114 9.15 18.35 -1.31
N SER A 115 8.98 17.46 -0.34
CA SER A 115 10.09 16.93 0.43
C SER A 115 10.90 15.87 -0.32
N PHE A 116 10.30 15.17 -1.30
CA PHE A 116 10.98 14.09 -2.02
C PHE A 116 12.03 14.61 -3.02
N PRO A 117 13.26 14.11 -2.99
CA PRO A 117 14.35 14.56 -3.86
C PRO A 117 14.26 13.92 -5.26
N SER A 118 13.22 14.24 -6.03
CA SER A 118 12.85 13.60 -7.31
C SER A 118 13.99 13.61 -8.33
N GLU A 119 14.70 14.75 -8.49
CA GLU A 119 15.82 14.87 -9.42
C GLU A 119 17.00 13.96 -9.03
N LEU A 120 17.29 13.87 -7.74
CA LEU A 120 18.34 12.99 -7.25
C LEU A 120 17.92 11.52 -7.41
N TRP A 121 16.66 11.19 -7.10
CA TRP A 121 16.11 9.86 -7.28
C TRP A 121 16.17 9.40 -8.75
N ARG A 122 15.79 10.28 -9.68
CA ARG A 122 15.86 10.02 -11.12
C ARG A 122 17.27 9.63 -11.57
N ARG A 123 18.33 10.25 -11.02
CA ARG A 123 19.72 9.88 -11.34
C ARG A 123 20.04 8.44 -10.94
N TYR A 124 19.58 7.99 -9.77
CA TYR A 124 19.79 6.62 -9.31
C TYR A 124 18.97 5.61 -10.12
N LEU A 125 17.72 5.94 -10.48
CA LEU A 125 16.93 5.12 -11.39
C LEU A 125 17.60 4.96 -12.75
N ASN A 126 18.07 6.05 -13.35
CA ASN A 126 18.80 6.02 -14.63
C ASN A 126 20.08 5.21 -14.54
N ARG A 127 20.74 5.18 -13.39
CA ARG A 127 21.90 4.32 -13.15
C ARG A 127 21.52 2.86 -13.06
N ALA A 128 20.47 2.54 -12.32
CA ALA A 128 19.94 1.18 -12.19
C ALA A 128 19.56 0.58 -13.55
N LEU A 129 18.92 1.39 -14.42
CA LEU A 129 18.54 0.98 -15.79
C LEU A 129 19.72 0.59 -16.71
N LYS A 130 20.96 0.93 -16.36
CA LYS A 130 22.14 0.49 -17.11
C LYS A 130 22.50 -0.98 -16.87
N ASN A 131 22.00 -1.59 -15.80
CA ASN A 131 22.27 -2.98 -15.43
C ASN A 131 21.37 -3.96 -16.22
N LYS A 132 21.46 -3.94 -17.56
CA LYS A 132 20.60 -4.73 -18.45
C LYS A 132 20.53 -6.21 -18.10
N HIS A 133 21.64 -6.79 -17.66
CA HIS A 133 21.73 -8.22 -17.30
C HIS A 133 20.84 -8.55 -16.09
N LEU A 134 20.88 -7.74 -15.02
CA LEU A 134 20.03 -7.95 -13.84
C LEU A 134 18.55 -7.72 -14.15
N LEU A 135 18.26 -6.77 -15.06
CA LEU A 135 16.88 -6.42 -15.43
C LEU A 135 16.22 -7.40 -16.39
N SER A 136 16.96 -8.34 -16.98
CA SER A 136 16.42 -9.37 -17.88
C SER A 136 15.89 -10.60 -17.14
N GLY A 137 16.08 -10.69 -15.83
CA GLY A 137 15.61 -11.77 -14.97
C GLY A 137 14.61 -11.32 -13.90
N TYR A 138 14.11 -12.28 -13.12
CA TYR A 138 13.14 -12.01 -12.05
C TYR A 138 13.74 -11.40 -10.77
N GLY A 139 15.05 -11.19 -10.71
CA GLY A 139 15.74 -10.76 -9.50
C GLY A 139 15.86 -11.85 -8.42
N GLU A 140 16.51 -11.53 -7.30
CA GLU A 140 16.65 -12.45 -6.18
C GLU A 140 15.35 -12.54 -5.37
N PRO A 141 14.77 -13.72 -5.09
CA PRO A 141 13.53 -13.87 -4.33
C PRO A 141 13.54 -13.15 -2.98
N GLN A 142 14.67 -13.19 -2.28
CA GLN A 142 14.88 -12.53 -0.99
C GLN A 142 15.08 -11.00 -1.11
N GLY A 143 15.28 -10.50 -2.31
CA GLY A 143 15.67 -9.13 -2.64
C GLY A 143 17.15 -9.00 -3.00
N GLU A 144 17.48 -7.99 -3.78
CA GLU A 144 18.81 -7.76 -4.33
C GLU A 144 19.89 -7.72 -3.23
N THR A 145 20.93 -8.52 -3.39
CA THR A 145 22.03 -8.67 -2.41
C THR A 145 22.65 -7.33 -2.04
N GLU A 146 22.82 -6.43 -3.01
CA GLU A 146 23.43 -5.12 -2.73
C GLU A 146 22.51 -4.25 -1.84
N LEU A 147 21.20 -4.31 -2.06
CA LEU A 147 20.27 -3.59 -1.17
C LEU A 147 20.27 -4.19 0.24
N ARG A 148 20.26 -5.52 0.37
CA ARG A 148 20.30 -6.19 1.69
C ARG A 148 21.58 -5.83 2.47
N ARG A 149 22.76 -5.82 1.81
CA ARG A 149 24.04 -5.38 2.41
C ARG A 149 23.98 -3.93 2.89
N THR A 150 23.39 -3.07 2.08
CA THR A 150 23.28 -1.64 2.38
C THR A 150 22.28 -1.39 3.51
N LEU A 151 21.17 -2.14 3.53
CA LEU A 151 20.16 -2.07 4.60
C LEU A 151 20.71 -2.55 5.95
N ALA A 152 21.48 -3.63 5.99
CA ALA A 152 22.11 -4.10 7.22
C ALA A 152 22.96 -2.99 7.87
N LYS A 153 23.78 -2.29 7.07
CA LYS A 153 24.59 -1.15 7.55
C LYS A 153 23.73 0.05 7.96
N TYR A 154 22.73 0.39 7.14
CA TYR A 154 21.86 1.52 7.41
C TYR A 154 21.05 1.34 8.70
N SER A 155 20.36 0.21 8.86
CA SER A 155 19.51 -0.08 10.01
C SER A 155 20.31 -0.19 11.31
N SER A 156 21.53 -0.69 11.24
CA SER A 156 22.46 -0.69 12.39
C SER A 156 22.76 0.72 12.87
N VAL A 157 23.12 1.64 11.97
CA VAL A 157 23.44 3.03 12.33
C VAL A 157 22.19 3.83 12.71
N ALA A 158 21.08 3.63 12.00
CA ALA A 158 19.87 4.44 12.19
C ALA A 158 19.03 3.98 13.38
N ARG A 159 18.96 2.67 13.64
CA ARG A 159 18.03 2.07 14.60
C ARG A 159 18.68 1.07 15.57
N GLY A 160 20.00 0.84 15.45
CA GLY A 160 20.71 -0.13 16.28
C GLY A 160 20.41 -1.59 15.92
N VAL A 161 19.76 -1.85 14.79
CA VAL A 161 19.42 -3.23 14.36
C VAL A 161 20.68 -4.04 14.11
N ILE A 162 20.76 -5.23 14.69
CA ILE A 162 21.89 -6.15 14.55
C ILE A 162 21.46 -7.31 13.67
N CYS A 163 21.93 -7.32 12.43
CA CYS A 163 21.64 -8.39 11.47
C CYS A 163 22.71 -8.52 10.41
N SER A 164 22.80 -9.73 9.80
CA SER A 164 23.52 -9.94 8.55
C SER A 164 22.62 -9.69 7.34
N PRO A 165 23.19 -9.43 6.14
CA PRO A 165 22.40 -9.28 4.91
C PRO A 165 21.52 -10.49 4.58
N GLU A 166 21.93 -11.69 5.00
CA GLU A 166 21.23 -12.95 4.78
C GLU A 166 19.93 -13.04 5.59
N GLN A 167 19.82 -12.29 6.68
CA GLN A 167 18.61 -12.23 7.52
C GLN A 167 17.54 -11.26 6.98
N ILE A 168 17.88 -10.46 5.97
CA ILE A 168 16.98 -9.43 5.42
C ILE A 168 16.19 -10.00 4.25
N VAL A 169 14.87 -9.89 4.33
CA VAL A 169 13.91 -10.19 3.25
C VAL A 169 13.25 -8.89 2.81
N ILE A 170 13.26 -8.60 1.50
CA ILE A 170 12.67 -7.39 0.90
C ILE A 170 11.31 -7.73 0.31
N GLY A 171 10.34 -6.83 0.47
CA GLY A 171 9.00 -7.00 -0.07
C GLY A 171 8.31 -5.68 -0.47
N ALA A 172 7.26 -5.79 -1.26
CA ALA A 172 6.44 -4.66 -1.76
C ALA A 172 5.53 -4.08 -0.66
N GLY A 173 6.14 -3.59 0.41
CA GLY A 173 5.47 -3.08 1.60
C GLY A 173 5.29 -4.12 2.68
N VAL A 174 4.84 -3.67 3.86
CA VAL A 174 4.72 -4.52 5.05
C VAL A 174 3.75 -5.69 4.85
N GLN A 175 2.66 -5.49 4.12
CA GLN A 175 1.65 -6.55 3.91
C GLN A 175 2.21 -7.78 3.19
N SER A 176 3.05 -7.60 2.15
CA SER A 176 3.69 -8.74 1.47
C SER A 176 4.68 -9.48 2.37
N LEU A 177 5.37 -8.76 3.25
CA LEU A 177 6.26 -9.37 4.25
C LEU A 177 5.49 -10.13 5.32
N LEU A 178 4.33 -9.61 5.76
CA LEU A 178 3.45 -10.31 6.69
C LEU A 178 2.89 -11.59 6.09
N GLN A 179 2.57 -11.60 4.78
CA GLN A 179 2.16 -12.80 4.07
C GLN A 179 3.25 -13.89 4.15
N ILE A 180 4.47 -13.53 3.80
CA ILE A 180 5.63 -14.44 3.89
C ILE A 180 5.82 -14.92 5.34
N LEU A 181 5.65 -14.05 6.32
CA LEU A 181 5.79 -14.41 7.74
C LEU A 181 4.72 -15.40 8.19
N ILE A 182 3.47 -15.25 7.73
CA ILE A 182 2.38 -16.19 8.00
C ILE A 182 2.79 -17.60 7.54
N ASP A 183 3.28 -17.71 6.30
CA ASP A 183 3.68 -19.01 5.73
C ASP A 183 4.87 -19.63 6.46
N ILE A 184 5.85 -18.80 6.90
CA ILE A 184 7.01 -19.26 7.69
C ILE A 184 6.59 -19.79 9.06
N LEU A 185 5.58 -19.18 9.69
CA LEU A 185 5.16 -19.53 11.05
C LEU A 185 4.19 -20.69 11.10
N GLN A 186 3.40 -20.92 10.05
CA GLN A 186 2.49 -22.05 9.97
C GLN A 186 3.26 -23.37 9.75
N PRO A 187 2.75 -24.52 10.28
CA PRO A 187 1.53 -24.65 11.12
C PRO A 187 1.75 -24.40 12.62
N ASP A 188 2.97 -24.10 13.07
CA ASP A 188 3.33 -24.09 14.50
C ASP A 188 2.71 -22.93 15.28
N ILE A 189 2.45 -21.80 14.60
CA ILE A 189 1.85 -20.60 15.18
C ILE A 189 0.68 -20.17 14.29
N THR A 190 -0.52 -20.15 14.85
CA THR A 190 -1.76 -19.78 14.16
C THR A 190 -2.55 -18.71 14.92
N SER A 191 -1.92 -18.08 15.89
CA SER A 191 -2.50 -17.00 16.68
C SER A 191 -1.52 -15.86 16.89
N ILE A 192 -2.05 -14.64 16.93
CA ILE A 192 -1.29 -13.40 17.12
C ILE A 192 -2.03 -12.48 18.07
N ALA A 193 -1.29 -11.71 18.87
CA ALA A 193 -1.88 -10.57 19.55
C ALA A 193 -1.32 -9.27 18.99
N LEU A 194 -2.21 -8.31 18.70
CA LEU A 194 -1.88 -6.98 18.22
C LEU A 194 -2.02 -5.97 19.35
N GLU A 195 -1.04 -5.10 19.46
CA GLU A 195 -1.10 -3.98 20.40
C GLU A 195 -2.26 -3.03 20.00
N ALA A 196 -3.20 -2.79 20.93
CA ALA A 196 -4.34 -1.90 20.69
C ALA A 196 -4.02 -0.44 21.11
N PRO A 197 -4.50 0.55 20.36
CA PRO A 197 -4.96 0.49 18.98
C PRO A 197 -3.81 0.18 18.01
N GLY A 198 -4.07 -0.66 17.02
CA GLY A 198 -3.04 -1.27 16.17
C GLY A 198 -3.18 -1.02 14.67
N PHE A 199 -2.44 -1.79 13.90
CA PHE A 199 -2.45 -1.75 12.45
C PHE A 199 -3.58 -2.62 11.89
N ALA A 200 -4.74 -2.01 11.59
CA ALA A 200 -5.96 -2.70 11.16
C ALA A 200 -5.75 -3.57 9.89
N GLN A 201 -4.84 -3.20 8.99
CA GLN A 201 -4.53 -4.00 7.81
C GLN A 201 -3.82 -5.31 8.18
N ALA A 202 -2.96 -5.31 9.19
CA ALA A 202 -2.35 -6.54 9.69
C ALA A 202 -3.41 -7.44 10.31
N GLU A 203 -4.30 -6.90 11.15
CA GLU A 203 -5.41 -7.64 11.75
C GLU A 203 -6.25 -8.36 10.68
N ARG A 204 -6.70 -7.61 9.65
CA ARG A 204 -7.47 -8.17 8.53
C ARG A 204 -6.71 -9.26 7.79
N LEU A 205 -5.41 -9.08 7.57
CA LEU A 205 -4.56 -10.04 6.88
C LEU A 205 -4.47 -11.36 7.67
N PHE A 206 -4.14 -11.30 8.96
CA PHE A 206 -4.07 -12.50 9.80
C PHE A 206 -5.42 -13.20 9.91
N THR A 207 -6.50 -12.45 10.10
CA THR A 207 -7.87 -13.01 10.15
C THR A 207 -8.26 -13.71 8.83
N SER A 208 -7.92 -13.11 7.68
CA SER A 208 -8.23 -13.72 6.36
C SER A 208 -7.47 -15.02 6.09
N HIS A 209 -6.36 -15.25 6.79
CA HIS A 209 -5.60 -16.51 6.77
C HIS A 209 -6.01 -17.50 7.87
N GLY A 210 -7.14 -17.25 8.53
CA GLY A 210 -7.66 -18.13 9.57
C GLY A 210 -6.95 -18.05 10.91
N TRP A 211 -6.10 -17.04 11.14
CA TRP A 211 -5.43 -16.86 12.42
C TRP A 211 -6.37 -16.32 13.48
N GLN A 212 -6.17 -16.77 14.71
CA GLN A 212 -6.84 -16.18 15.86
C GLN A 212 -6.15 -14.89 16.26
N VAL A 213 -6.88 -13.77 16.19
CA VAL A 213 -6.37 -12.45 16.54
C VAL A 213 -6.91 -12.02 17.91
N ARG A 214 -6.03 -11.58 18.78
CA ARG A 214 -6.35 -10.99 20.09
C ARG A 214 -5.74 -9.59 20.17
N HIS A 215 -6.27 -8.75 21.05
CA HIS A 215 -5.68 -7.45 21.38
C HIS A 215 -5.01 -7.51 22.75
N PHE A 216 -3.94 -6.76 22.93
CA PHE A 216 -3.23 -6.67 24.20
C PHE A 216 -2.69 -5.25 24.44
N SER A 217 -2.27 -4.99 25.68
CA SER A 217 -1.55 -3.78 26.05
C SER A 217 -0.15 -4.14 26.52
N THR A 218 0.86 -3.39 26.09
CA THR A 218 2.24 -3.53 26.56
C THR A 218 2.42 -3.19 28.04
N ASP A 219 1.43 -2.54 28.66
CA ASP A 219 1.41 -2.26 30.09
C ASP A 219 0.88 -3.44 30.92
N GLN A 220 0.23 -4.45 30.27
CA GLN A 220 -0.37 -5.63 30.92
C GLN A 220 -0.02 -6.88 30.08
N LEU A 221 1.12 -7.49 30.41
CA LEU A 221 1.61 -8.69 29.74
C LEU A 221 1.15 -9.95 30.50
N GLU A 222 0.24 -10.69 29.90
CA GLU A 222 -0.32 -11.94 30.45
C GLU A 222 0.40 -13.16 29.88
N THR A 223 0.55 -14.22 30.66
CA THR A 223 1.13 -15.51 30.21
C THR A 223 0.23 -16.24 29.19
N SER A 224 -1.04 -15.87 29.11
CA SER A 224 -2.02 -16.42 28.15
C SER A 224 -1.92 -15.83 26.74
N LEU A 225 -1.02 -14.87 26.50
CA LEU A 225 -0.85 -14.25 25.18
C LEU A 225 -0.28 -15.24 24.17
N PRO A 226 -0.63 -15.07 22.86
CA PRO A 226 -0.10 -15.89 21.77
C PRO A 226 1.43 -15.83 21.67
N ARG A 227 2.02 -16.82 20.98
CA ARG A 227 3.47 -16.89 20.73
C ARG A 227 3.99 -15.88 19.68
N LEU A 228 3.13 -15.02 19.15
CA LEU A 228 3.49 -13.90 18.29
C LEU A 228 2.77 -12.64 18.76
N LEU A 229 3.52 -11.57 19.07
CA LEU A 229 2.97 -10.26 19.41
C LEU A 229 3.40 -9.24 18.37
N TYR A 230 2.44 -8.53 17.78
CA TYR A 230 2.68 -7.38 16.92
C TYR A 230 2.75 -6.11 17.76
N VAL A 231 3.90 -5.47 17.76
CA VAL A 231 4.16 -4.24 18.55
C VAL A 231 4.72 -3.13 17.68
N SER A 232 4.26 -1.92 17.94
CA SER A 232 4.86 -0.72 17.35
C SER A 232 5.37 0.18 18.47
N PRO A 233 6.68 0.17 18.78
CA PRO A 233 7.24 0.92 19.91
C PRO A 233 7.07 2.42 19.81
N SER A 234 6.77 2.96 18.63
CA SER A 234 6.49 4.37 18.36
C SER A 234 5.06 4.61 17.88
N ASN A 235 4.10 3.81 18.40
CA ASN A 235 2.69 3.86 18.02
C ASN A 235 2.07 5.25 18.27
N PRO A 236 1.65 5.97 17.21
CA PRO A 236 1.08 7.32 17.35
C PRO A 236 -0.27 7.32 18.08
N TYR A 237 -1.03 6.23 17.99
CA TYR A 237 -2.33 6.11 18.66
C TYR A 237 -2.19 6.05 20.19
N LYS A 238 -1.08 5.54 20.71
CA LYS A 238 -0.80 5.57 22.16
C LYS A 238 -0.31 6.93 22.64
N GLY A 239 0.11 7.78 21.72
CA GLY A 239 0.53 9.12 22.02
C GLY A 239 1.93 9.26 22.61
N ARG A 240 2.59 8.17 22.96
CA ARG A 240 3.98 8.13 23.45
C ARG A 240 4.68 6.85 22.97
N SER A 241 5.98 6.98 22.72
CA SER A 241 6.83 5.81 22.46
C SER A 241 7.08 5.03 23.75
N LEU A 242 7.26 3.70 23.62
CA LEU A 242 7.70 2.88 24.75
C LEU A 242 9.01 3.40 25.33
N SER A 243 9.05 3.57 26.65
CA SER A 243 10.26 3.95 27.36
C SER A 243 11.32 2.83 27.28
N PRO A 244 12.61 3.13 27.50
CA PRO A 244 13.65 2.10 27.54
C PRO A 244 13.34 0.96 28.53
N GLN A 245 12.77 1.29 29.69
CA GLN A 245 12.39 0.30 30.69
C GLN A 245 11.25 -0.59 30.23
N GLN A 246 10.20 -0.03 29.60
CA GLN A 246 9.10 -0.81 29.04
C GLN A 246 9.59 -1.77 27.92
N ARG A 247 10.54 -1.30 27.08
CA ARG A 247 11.17 -2.14 26.06
C ARG A 247 11.93 -3.32 26.65
N LEU A 248 12.73 -3.08 27.69
CA LEU A 248 13.46 -4.15 28.41
C LEU A 248 12.51 -5.14 29.07
N ASN A 249 11.44 -4.67 29.68
CA ASN A 249 10.45 -5.52 30.34
C ASN A 249 9.74 -6.42 29.29
N LEU A 250 9.36 -5.83 28.15
CA LEU A 250 8.73 -6.58 27.04
C LEU A 250 9.68 -7.66 26.49
N LEU A 251 10.95 -7.33 26.27
CA LEU A 251 11.97 -8.27 25.78
C LEU A 251 12.21 -9.42 26.77
N ARG A 252 12.33 -9.12 28.07
CA ARG A 252 12.48 -10.16 29.11
C ARG A 252 11.28 -11.09 29.13
N TRP A 253 10.06 -10.52 29.13
CA TRP A 253 8.83 -11.28 29.09
C TRP A 253 8.77 -12.19 27.85
N ALA A 254 9.05 -11.65 26.67
CA ALA A 254 9.03 -12.41 25.42
C ALA A 254 10.04 -13.57 25.42
N THR A 255 11.24 -13.35 25.96
CA THR A 255 12.24 -14.40 26.11
C THR A 255 11.78 -15.49 27.08
N GLN A 256 11.21 -15.13 28.23
CA GLN A 256 10.70 -16.07 29.22
C GLN A 256 9.52 -16.92 28.70
N GLN A 257 8.64 -16.30 27.89
CA GLN A 257 7.46 -16.97 27.31
C GLN A 257 7.76 -17.64 25.96
N GLN A 258 9.00 -17.59 25.46
CA GLN A 258 9.37 -18.10 24.12
C GLN A 258 8.47 -17.54 23.01
N THR A 259 8.14 -16.24 23.10
CA THR A 259 7.23 -15.52 22.23
C THR A 259 8.00 -14.62 21.27
N TYR A 260 7.67 -14.65 19.98
CA TYR A 260 8.22 -13.73 19.01
C TYR A 260 7.57 -12.35 19.13
N LEU A 261 8.37 -11.31 19.05
CA LEU A 261 7.93 -9.93 18.90
C LEU A 261 8.09 -9.51 17.43
N LEU A 262 7.01 -9.16 16.79
CA LEU A 262 7.01 -8.54 15.46
C LEU A 262 7.02 -7.03 15.65
N GLU A 263 8.21 -6.43 15.55
CA GLU A 263 8.42 -5.00 15.72
C GLU A 263 8.16 -4.24 14.41
N ASP A 264 7.11 -3.42 14.37
CA ASP A 264 6.84 -2.48 13.29
C ASP A 264 7.42 -1.10 13.61
N ASP A 265 8.57 -0.80 13.04
CA ASP A 265 9.36 0.42 13.32
C ASP A 265 9.16 1.51 12.25
N TYR A 266 7.91 1.78 11.87
CA TYR A 266 7.60 2.67 10.76
C TYR A 266 7.81 4.18 11.03
N ASN A 267 7.93 4.60 12.30
CA ASN A 267 8.16 5.99 12.72
C ASN A 267 9.46 6.18 13.52
N GLY A 268 10.28 5.16 13.63
CA GLY A 268 11.46 5.18 14.51
C GLY A 268 12.48 6.26 14.20
N GLU A 269 12.57 6.71 12.97
CA GLU A 269 13.43 7.80 12.54
C GLU A 269 12.89 9.20 12.90
N PHE A 270 11.58 9.35 13.18
CA PHE A 270 10.94 10.65 13.42
C PHE A 270 10.75 10.91 14.91
N ARG A 271 11.85 11.11 15.62
CA ARG A 271 11.87 11.61 16.98
C ARG A 271 12.42 13.04 16.99
N TYR A 272 11.65 13.97 17.55
CA TYR A 272 11.95 15.40 17.53
C TYR A 272 12.62 15.85 18.82
N PHE A 273 12.29 15.21 19.93
CA PHE A 273 12.78 15.55 21.27
C PHE A 273 13.47 14.36 21.92
N GLY A 274 14.54 14.62 22.65
CA GLY A 274 15.33 13.61 23.35
C GLY A 274 16.31 12.84 22.45
N ARG A 275 16.97 11.82 23.03
CA ARG A 275 17.93 10.98 22.32
C ARG A 275 17.21 9.88 21.52
N PRO A 276 17.76 9.45 20.36
CA PRO A 276 17.25 8.28 19.66
C PRO A 276 17.25 7.06 20.58
N VAL A 277 16.18 6.26 20.51
CA VAL A 277 16.08 4.97 21.20
C VAL A 277 16.24 3.87 20.18
N SER A 278 17.08 2.89 20.47
CA SER A 278 17.27 1.71 19.61
C SER A 278 15.96 0.94 19.43
N SER A 279 15.85 0.21 18.32
CA SER A 279 14.75 -0.75 18.10
C SER A 279 14.74 -1.85 19.19
N LEU A 280 13.63 -2.54 19.35
CA LEU A 280 13.57 -3.75 20.19
C LEU A 280 14.56 -4.81 19.70
N GLN A 281 14.65 -4.96 18.38
CA GLN A 281 15.59 -5.89 17.75
C GLN A 281 17.04 -5.57 18.14
N GLY A 282 17.44 -4.28 18.08
CA GLY A 282 18.79 -3.85 18.46
C GLY A 282 19.08 -3.93 19.97
N MET A 283 18.05 -4.04 20.81
CA MET A 283 18.15 -4.26 22.25
C MET A 283 18.07 -5.74 22.64
N SER A 284 17.70 -6.62 21.70
CA SER A 284 17.51 -8.06 21.90
C SER A 284 18.78 -8.85 21.59
N ASP A 285 18.74 -10.15 21.85
CA ASP A 285 19.77 -11.12 21.45
C ASP A 285 19.67 -11.55 19.96
N GLY A 286 18.75 -10.97 19.20
CA GLY A 286 18.49 -11.28 17.78
C GLY A 286 17.69 -12.56 17.52
N ARG A 287 17.24 -13.26 18.56
CA ARG A 287 16.51 -14.54 18.43
C ARG A 287 15.00 -14.42 18.56
N THR A 288 14.54 -13.37 19.24
CA THR A 288 13.15 -13.21 19.66
C THR A 288 12.38 -12.17 18.84
N VAL A 289 13.09 -11.21 18.22
CA VAL A 289 12.47 -10.07 17.55
C VAL A 289 12.59 -10.21 16.04
N ILE A 290 11.43 -10.19 15.36
CA ILE A 290 11.28 -10.01 13.91
C ILE A 290 11.13 -8.51 13.69
N TYR A 291 12.02 -7.89 12.92
CA TYR A 291 11.98 -6.44 12.70
C TYR A 291 11.42 -6.11 11.32
N LEU A 292 10.50 -5.15 11.25
CA LEU A 292 9.95 -4.58 10.02
C LEU A 292 10.39 -3.13 9.87
N GLY A 293 11.06 -2.83 8.76
CA GLY A 293 11.42 -1.49 8.33
C GLY A 293 10.73 -1.10 7.03
N SER A 294 10.34 0.15 6.88
CA SER A 294 9.62 0.64 5.70
C SER A 294 10.14 1.99 5.21
N PHE A 295 10.22 2.14 3.88
CA PHE A 295 10.59 3.40 3.24
C PHE A 295 9.39 4.27 2.84
N SER A 296 8.17 3.79 3.07
CA SER A 296 6.94 4.51 2.69
C SER A 296 6.81 5.89 3.34
N ARG A 297 7.38 6.08 4.53
CA ARG A 297 7.39 7.36 5.25
C ARG A 297 8.66 8.16 5.06
N LEU A 298 9.75 7.47 4.77
CA LEU A 298 11.06 8.09 4.59
C LEU A 298 11.28 8.63 3.17
N LEU A 299 10.63 8.02 2.17
CA LEU A 299 10.76 8.40 0.76
C LEU A 299 9.38 8.65 0.13
N LEU A 300 8.81 7.62 -0.48
CA LEU A 300 7.48 7.68 -1.11
C LEU A 300 6.70 6.40 -0.77
N PRO A 301 5.40 6.51 -0.41
CA PRO A 301 4.55 5.33 -0.26
C PRO A 301 4.46 4.49 -1.53
N SER A 302 4.56 5.11 -2.71
CA SER A 302 4.50 4.47 -4.03
C SER A 302 5.72 3.63 -4.38
N LEU A 303 6.87 3.82 -3.76
CA LEU A 303 8.06 2.98 -3.97
C LEU A 303 7.84 1.53 -3.55
N ARG A 304 6.92 1.30 -2.61
CA ARG A 304 6.55 -0.05 -2.16
C ARG A 304 7.74 -0.91 -1.73
N ILE A 305 8.75 -0.35 -1.09
CA ILE A 305 9.88 -1.09 -0.52
C ILE A 305 9.80 -1.10 1.00
N SER A 306 9.75 -2.29 1.56
CA SER A 306 9.90 -2.59 2.99
C SER A 306 10.84 -3.78 3.15
N TYR A 307 11.36 -3.99 4.35
CA TYR A 307 12.21 -5.13 4.64
C TYR A 307 11.90 -5.72 6.00
N MET A 308 12.15 -7.00 6.12
CA MET A 308 12.00 -7.77 7.35
C MET A 308 13.35 -8.38 7.72
N VAL A 309 13.72 -8.29 9.00
CA VAL A 309 14.89 -9.00 9.55
C VAL A 309 14.39 -10.21 10.31
N LEU A 310 14.75 -11.39 9.85
CA LEU A 310 14.35 -12.66 10.44
C LEU A 310 15.37 -13.14 11.49
N PRO A 311 14.92 -13.61 12.66
CA PRO A 311 15.74 -14.41 13.54
C PRO A 311 16.31 -15.66 12.84
N PRO A 312 17.47 -16.20 13.26
CA PRO A 312 18.12 -17.32 12.56
C PRO A 312 17.21 -18.52 12.31
N LEU A 313 16.43 -18.93 13.30
CA LEU A 313 15.50 -20.07 13.17
C LEU A 313 14.43 -19.84 12.10
N LEU A 314 13.88 -18.63 12.02
CA LEU A 314 12.89 -18.29 10.99
C LEU A 314 13.52 -18.08 9.62
N LEU A 315 14.76 -17.65 9.57
CA LEU A 315 15.53 -17.58 8.31
C LEU A 315 15.71 -18.97 7.70
N ASP A 316 16.01 -19.99 8.50
CA ASP A 316 16.16 -21.35 7.98
C ASP A 316 14.84 -21.90 7.44
N ARG A 317 13.72 -21.60 8.09
CA ARG A 317 12.37 -21.91 7.55
C ARG A 317 12.08 -21.15 6.25
N TYR A 318 12.39 -19.87 6.22
CA TYR A 318 12.25 -19.07 4.99
C TYR A 318 13.03 -19.68 3.81
N ARG A 319 14.26 -20.14 4.03
CA ARG A 319 15.08 -20.78 2.99
C ARG A 319 14.46 -22.06 2.44
N GLN A 320 13.78 -22.84 3.30
CA GLN A 320 13.04 -24.03 2.86
C GLN A 320 11.84 -23.68 1.98
N LEU A 321 11.19 -22.55 2.23
CA LEU A 321 10.00 -22.08 1.52
C LEU A 321 10.31 -21.06 0.41
N GLY A 322 11.56 -20.55 0.35
CA GLY A 322 11.94 -19.43 -0.52
C GLY A 322 11.72 -19.65 -2.02
N HIS A 323 11.69 -20.93 -2.46
CA HIS A 323 11.39 -21.31 -3.84
C HIS A 323 9.92 -21.05 -4.23
N LEU A 324 9.03 -20.80 -3.25
CA LEU A 324 7.61 -20.51 -3.51
C LEU A 324 7.37 -19.01 -3.83
N TYR A 325 8.36 -18.15 -3.58
CA TYR A 325 8.17 -16.71 -3.72
C TYR A 325 8.98 -16.15 -4.88
N ASN A 326 8.33 -15.30 -5.67
CA ASN A 326 9.00 -14.36 -6.54
C ASN A 326 9.17 -13.02 -5.82
N GLN A 327 10.19 -12.26 -6.19
CA GLN A 327 10.37 -10.92 -5.65
C GLN A 327 9.19 -10.00 -6.00
N THR A 328 8.61 -9.36 -4.99
CA THR A 328 7.44 -8.48 -5.16
C THR A 328 7.81 -7.02 -5.38
N SER A 329 9.04 -6.60 -5.00
CA SER A 329 9.53 -5.24 -5.21
C SER A 329 10.36 -5.16 -6.48
N SER A 330 10.21 -4.07 -7.23
CA SER A 330 10.95 -3.82 -8.48
C SER A 330 12.47 -3.85 -8.28
N THR A 331 13.18 -4.66 -9.05
CA THR A 331 14.66 -4.72 -9.07
C THR A 331 15.28 -3.34 -9.35
N ILE A 332 14.68 -2.57 -10.27
CA ILE A 332 15.17 -1.22 -10.61
C ILE A 332 15.16 -0.31 -9.38
N GLU A 333 14.06 -0.32 -8.64
CA GLU A 333 13.90 0.51 -7.44
C GLU A 333 14.78 0.02 -6.30
N GLN A 334 14.97 -1.29 -6.16
CA GLN A 334 15.90 -1.87 -5.19
C GLN A 334 17.35 -1.41 -5.43
N LEU A 335 17.82 -1.48 -6.68
CA LEU A 335 19.16 -1.04 -7.05
C LEU A 335 19.33 0.48 -6.86
N ALA A 336 18.32 1.27 -7.27
CA ALA A 336 18.34 2.71 -7.06
C ALA A 336 18.39 3.07 -5.57
N LEU A 337 17.63 2.36 -4.73
CA LEU A 337 17.62 2.58 -3.28
C LEU A 337 18.96 2.17 -2.65
N ALA A 338 19.57 1.07 -3.07
CA ALA A 338 20.87 0.66 -2.59
C ALA A 338 21.94 1.75 -2.84
N ASP A 339 22.01 2.26 -4.05
CA ASP A 339 22.92 3.36 -4.41
C ASP A 339 22.60 4.65 -3.64
N PHE A 340 21.30 5.00 -3.49
CA PHE A 340 20.86 6.18 -2.75
C PHE A 340 21.27 6.13 -1.28
N ILE A 341 21.18 4.96 -0.64
CA ILE A 341 21.61 4.75 0.74
C ILE A 341 23.16 4.76 0.82
N ALA A 342 23.85 4.01 -0.04
CA ALA A 342 25.32 3.88 -0.05
C ALA A 342 26.00 5.24 -0.22
N ALA A 343 25.44 6.13 -1.06
CA ALA A 343 25.94 7.49 -1.26
C ALA A 343 25.60 8.44 -0.07
N GLY A 344 24.98 7.95 1.01
CA GLY A 344 24.56 8.74 2.16
C GLY A 344 23.41 9.73 1.87
N ALA A 345 22.76 9.61 0.69
CA ALA A 345 21.68 10.51 0.30
C ALA A 345 20.45 10.32 1.20
N LEU A 346 20.12 9.09 1.57
CA LEU A 346 19.03 8.80 2.51
C LEU A 346 19.24 9.47 3.85
N ARG A 347 20.45 9.39 4.42
CA ARG A 347 20.76 10.02 5.71
C ARG A 347 20.58 11.54 5.68
N ARG A 348 21.02 12.19 4.59
CA ARG A 348 20.83 13.64 4.38
C ARG A 348 19.34 13.98 4.24
N HIS A 349 18.61 13.16 3.52
CA HIS A 349 17.17 13.32 3.31
C HIS A 349 16.40 13.20 4.63
N VAL A 350 16.63 12.15 5.42
CA VAL A 350 16.00 11.94 6.74
C VAL A 350 16.29 13.10 7.68
N LYS A 351 17.53 13.62 7.69
CA LYS A 351 17.88 14.81 8.49
C LYS A 351 17.05 16.04 8.08
N ARG A 352 16.83 16.24 6.76
CA ARG A 352 16.00 17.33 6.24
C ARG A 352 14.52 17.13 6.62
N LEU A 353 13.98 15.91 6.47
CA LEU A 353 12.62 15.59 6.88
C LEU A 353 12.38 15.81 8.37
N ARG A 354 13.30 15.39 9.23
CA ARG A 354 13.20 15.64 10.68
C ARG A 354 13.05 17.12 10.98
N ARG A 355 13.85 17.97 10.33
CA ARG A 355 13.76 19.42 10.50
C ARG A 355 12.41 19.97 10.01
N LEU A 356 11.99 19.58 8.82
CA LEU A 356 10.71 20.00 8.23
C LEU A 356 9.53 19.61 9.15
N TYR A 357 9.48 18.36 9.56
CA TYR A 357 8.36 17.86 10.37
C TYR A 357 8.41 18.36 11.82
N SER A 358 9.59 18.62 12.38
CA SER A 358 9.72 19.30 13.65
C SER A 358 9.16 20.72 13.61
N ASN A 359 9.42 21.47 12.53
CA ASN A 359 8.84 22.80 12.33
C ASN A 359 7.32 22.74 12.21
N LYS A 360 6.78 21.86 11.36
CA LYS A 360 5.32 21.66 11.21
C LYS A 360 4.66 21.28 12.53
N ASN A 361 5.28 20.39 13.32
CA ASN A 361 4.81 19.99 14.64
C ASN A 361 4.72 21.21 15.58
N THR A 362 5.77 22.03 15.61
CA THR A 362 5.81 23.23 16.46
C THR A 362 4.75 24.25 16.04
N LEU A 363 4.64 24.54 14.73
CA LEU A 363 3.63 25.47 14.18
C LEU A 363 2.21 24.99 14.49
N LEU A 364 1.94 23.70 14.30
CA LEU A 364 0.61 23.13 14.57
C LEU A 364 0.26 23.25 16.06
N ARG A 365 1.19 22.94 16.98
CA ARG A 365 0.95 23.07 18.42
C ARG A 365 0.71 24.51 18.84
N GLN A 366 1.51 25.45 18.34
CA GLN A 366 1.33 26.88 18.62
C GLN A 366 -0.04 27.37 18.14
N ALA A 367 -0.41 27.04 16.90
CA ALA A 367 -1.70 27.41 16.33
C ALA A 367 -2.87 26.78 17.08
N LEU A 368 -2.76 25.51 17.54
CA LEU A 368 -3.77 24.87 18.39
C LEU A 368 -3.97 25.64 19.70
N THR A 369 -2.89 26.00 20.38
CA THR A 369 -2.94 26.76 21.64
C THR A 369 -3.60 28.14 21.44
N GLU A 370 -3.19 28.87 20.39
CA GLU A 370 -3.73 30.19 20.08
C GLU A 370 -5.22 30.19 19.69
N ILE A 371 -5.63 29.20 18.88
CA ILE A 371 -6.98 29.17 18.30
C ILE A 371 -7.99 28.56 19.28
N PHE A 372 -7.62 27.50 19.99
CA PHE A 372 -8.55 26.72 20.83
C PHE A 372 -8.39 26.98 22.34
N GLY A 373 -7.21 27.46 22.79
CA GLY A 373 -6.93 27.65 24.22
C GLY A 373 -7.10 26.34 24.99
N SER A 374 -7.89 26.39 26.08
CA SER A 374 -8.17 25.23 26.95
C SER A 374 -9.16 24.21 26.36
N ARG A 375 -9.80 24.52 25.23
CA ARG A 375 -10.79 23.62 24.60
C ARG A 375 -10.15 22.38 23.92
N VAL A 376 -8.84 22.42 23.67
CA VAL A 376 -8.08 21.31 23.09
C VAL A 376 -6.82 21.07 23.91
N ILE A 377 -6.59 19.80 24.26
CA ILE A 377 -5.43 19.36 25.04
C ILE A 377 -4.56 18.47 24.15
N VAL A 378 -3.33 18.89 23.89
CA VAL A 378 -2.35 18.07 23.15
C VAL A 378 -1.83 16.97 24.07
N ARG A 379 -2.09 15.70 23.74
CA ARG A 379 -1.69 14.53 24.54
C ARG A 379 -0.32 14.00 24.17
N ALA A 380 0.03 14.03 22.86
CA ALA A 380 1.31 13.51 22.39
C ALA A 380 1.81 14.25 21.14
N TYR A 381 3.12 14.52 21.12
CA TYR A 381 3.77 15.30 20.09
C TYR A 381 5.29 15.05 19.96
N GLU A 382 5.87 14.19 20.78
CA GLU A 382 7.34 14.07 20.89
C GLU A 382 7.98 13.30 19.74
N SER A 383 7.21 12.45 19.10
CA SER A 383 7.67 11.60 17.99
C SER A 383 6.55 11.27 17.03
N GLY A 384 6.91 10.73 15.86
CA GLY A 384 5.97 10.34 14.84
C GLY A 384 5.49 11.51 13.97
N LEU A 385 4.44 11.28 13.22
CA LEU A 385 3.95 12.15 12.15
C LEU A 385 2.56 12.72 12.44
N HIS A 386 2.09 12.57 13.68
CA HIS A 386 0.76 12.94 14.13
C HIS A 386 0.81 13.63 15.49
N LEU A 387 -0.17 14.49 15.74
CA LEU A 387 -0.53 14.95 17.08
C LEU A 387 -1.78 14.24 17.54
N ARG A 388 -1.81 13.78 18.80
CA ARG A 388 -3.01 13.28 19.47
C ARG A 388 -3.58 14.36 20.34
N LEU A 389 -4.87 14.65 20.16
CA LEU A 389 -5.59 15.72 20.83
C LEU A 389 -6.79 15.17 21.58
N ALA A 390 -7.05 15.70 22.79
CA ALA A 390 -8.34 15.55 23.43
C ALA A 390 -9.12 16.86 23.27
N VAL A 391 -10.41 16.75 22.89
CA VAL A 391 -11.29 17.92 22.68
C VAL A 391 -12.27 18.03 23.86
N VAL A 392 -12.30 19.18 24.50
CA VAL A 392 -13.19 19.44 25.67
C VAL A 392 -14.59 19.75 25.14
N THR A 393 -15.42 18.71 25.01
CA THR A 393 -16.76 18.77 24.48
C THR A 393 -17.60 17.57 24.95
N GLN A 394 -18.91 17.66 24.81
CA GLN A 394 -19.87 16.56 25.00
C GLN A 394 -20.09 15.73 23.72
N GLN A 395 -19.54 16.17 22.57
CA GLN A 395 -19.68 15.46 21.30
C GLN A 395 -18.78 14.22 21.27
N THR A 396 -19.14 13.22 20.44
CA THR A 396 -18.31 12.04 20.20
C THR A 396 -17.17 12.34 19.20
N ALA A 397 -16.16 11.50 19.14
CA ALA A 397 -15.07 11.62 18.17
C ALA A 397 -15.59 11.49 16.72
N ASP A 398 -16.60 10.66 16.49
CA ASP A 398 -17.26 10.51 15.18
C ASP A 398 -17.99 11.79 14.78
N THR A 399 -18.80 12.36 15.66
CA THR A 399 -19.50 13.63 15.41
C THR A 399 -18.50 14.76 15.09
N LEU A 400 -17.38 14.85 15.81
CA LEU A 400 -16.32 15.82 15.53
C LEU A 400 -15.71 15.60 14.14
N SER A 401 -15.53 14.33 13.74
CA SER A 401 -14.98 13.98 12.42
C SER A 401 -15.94 14.30 11.28
N GLU A 402 -17.24 14.00 11.45
CA GLU A 402 -18.29 14.30 10.48
C GLU A 402 -18.42 15.81 10.26
N ARG A 403 -18.54 16.59 11.33
CA ARG A 403 -18.61 18.07 11.25
C ARG A 403 -17.36 18.69 10.65
N ALA A 404 -16.17 18.15 10.97
CA ALA A 404 -14.94 18.58 10.34
C ALA A 404 -14.98 18.35 8.82
N LEU A 405 -15.45 17.18 8.39
CA LEU A 405 -15.57 16.81 6.98
C LEU A 405 -16.55 17.72 6.22
N GLU A 406 -17.69 18.05 6.82
CA GLU A 406 -18.68 19.02 6.29
C GLU A 406 -18.06 20.41 6.08
N ASN A 407 -17.08 20.78 6.91
CA ASN A 407 -16.32 22.02 6.78
C ASN A 407 -15.02 21.87 5.96
N GLY A 408 -14.91 20.79 5.16
CA GLY A 408 -13.80 20.54 4.23
C GLY A 408 -12.50 20.10 4.90
N VAL A 409 -12.54 19.67 6.16
CA VAL A 409 -11.37 19.20 6.91
C VAL A 409 -11.54 17.72 7.26
N ARG A 410 -10.62 16.86 6.81
CA ARG A 410 -10.61 15.44 7.18
C ARG A 410 -9.64 15.19 8.32
N ILE A 411 -10.12 14.51 9.37
CA ILE A 411 -9.37 14.14 10.57
C ILE A 411 -9.58 12.65 10.88
N LEU A 412 -8.81 12.09 11.83
CA LEU A 412 -8.96 10.70 12.28
C LEU A 412 -9.48 10.66 13.73
N PRO A 413 -10.65 10.07 13.99
CA PRO A 413 -11.11 9.80 15.34
C PRO A 413 -10.26 8.69 15.99
N VAL A 414 -10.08 8.76 17.31
CA VAL A 414 -9.40 7.75 18.14
C VAL A 414 -10.43 7.08 19.03
N TYR A 415 -10.60 5.77 18.89
CA TYR A 415 -11.67 5.02 19.59
C TYR A 415 -11.25 4.41 20.92
N ASP A 416 -9.93 4.32 21.18
CA ASP A 416 -9.39 3.80 22.43
C ASP A 416 -8.88 4.96 23.29
N SER A 417 -9.80 5.78 23.78
CA SER A 417 -9.49 6.83 24.75
C SER A 417 -9.73 6.30 26.16
N ASN A 418 -8.67 6.14 26.93
CA ASN A 418 -8.75 5.85 28.39
C ASN A 418 -9.31 7.06 29.18
N GLY A 419 -9.98 7.99 28.52
CA GLY A 419 -10.49 9.25 29.08
C GLY A 419 -11.91 9.57 28.66
N ASN A 420 -12.60 10.42 29.44
CA ASN A 420 -13.96 10.87 29.18
C ASN A 420 -14.09 11.86 28.01
N LEU A 421 -12.97 12.27 27.40
CA LEU A 421 -12.97 13.24 26.30
C LEU A 421 -12.73 12.56 24.97
N PRO A 422 -13.43 12.97 23.89
CA PRO A 422 -13.15 12.48 22.56
C PRO A 422 -11.74 12.87 22.10
N GLU A 423 -11.06 11.95 21.44
CA GLU A 423 -9.70 12.17 20.97
C GLU A 423 -9.59 12.06 19.45
N ILE A 424 -8.73 12.91 18.91
CA ILE A 424 -8.51 13.07 17.48
C ILE A 424 -7.01 12.97 17.18
N LEU A 425 -6.68 12.34 16.07
CA LEU A 425 -5.32 12.28 15.54
C LEU A 425 -5.21 13.21 14.33
N LEU A 426 -4.25 14.14 14.36
CA LEU A 426 -3.94 15.05 13.26
C LEU A 426 -2.56 14.72 12.66
N SER A 427 -2.53 14.24 11.41
CA SER A 427 -1.29 14.11 10.64
C SER A 427 -0.87 15.47 10.08
N PHE A 428 0.34 15.91 10.39
CA PHE A 428 0.87 17.18 9.88
C PHE A 428 1.78 17.03 8.65
N VAL A 429 1.97 15.81 8.17
CA VAL A 429 2.95 15.51 7.12
C VAL A 429 2.54 16.08 5.78
N GLY A 430 1.33 15.77 5.33
CA GLY A 430 0.82 16.14 4.02
C GLY A 430 0.25 17.56 3.92
N ILE A 431 0.13 18.29 5.04
CA ILE A 431 -0.38 19.66 5.03
C ILE A 431 0.74 20.67 4.82
N GLN A 432 0.49 21.74 4.04
CA GLN A 432 1.43 22.82 3.86
C GLN A 432 1.46 23.72 5.10
N GLU A 433 2.61 24.32 5.43
CA GLU A 433 2.75 25.18 6.62
C GLU A 433 1.74 26.34 6.63
N ASN A 434 1.51 26.96 5.46
CA ASN A 434 0.55 28.05 5.29
C ASN A 434 -0.92 27.63 5.45
N ASP A 435 -1.22 26.33 5.29
CA ASP A 435 -2.58 25.79 5.40
C ASP A 435 -2.93 25.36 6.83
N ILE A 436 -1.94 25.23 7.73
CA ILE A 436 -2.17 24.79 9.11
C ILE A 436 -3.18 25.70 9.83
N ARG A 437 -2.94 27.00 9.82
CA ARG A 437 -3.80 27.97 10.53
C ARG A 437 -5.21 28.09 9.91
N PRO A 438 -5.37 28.22 8.57
CA PRO A 438 -6.69 28.18 7.93
C PRO A 438 -7.47 26.88 8.23
N ALA A 439 -6.83 25.72 8.19
CA ALA A 439 -7.47 24.45 8.49
C ALA A 439 -7.97 24.37 9.95
N LEU A 440 -7.17 24.83 10.90
CA LEU A 440 -7.57 24.87 12.32
C LEU A 440 -8.72 25.85 12.58
N LEU A 441 -8.82 26.95 11.85
CA LEU A 441 -9.95 27.88 11.93
C LEU A 441 -11.24 27.22 11.43
N GLN A 442 -11.19 26.40 10.38
CA GLN A 442 -12.33 25.59 9.93
C GLN A 442 -12.73 24.55 10.98
N LEU A 443 -11.75 23.87 11.60
CA LEU A 443 -12.05 22.94 12.70
C LEU A 443 -12.69 23.64 13.90
N LYS A 444 -12.27 24.85 14.24
CA LYS A 444 -12.89 25.62 15.31
C LYS A 444 -14.36 25.92 15.01
N LYS A 445 -14.66 26.32 13.77
CA LYS A 445 -16.02 26.55 13.31
C LYS A 445 -16.88 25.27 13.31
N ALA A 446 -16.25 24.13 12.98
CA ALA A 446 -16.94 22.84 12.93
C ALA A 446 -17.28 22.30 14.34
N TRP A 447 -16.44 22.54 15.32
CA TRP A 447 -16.54 21.92 16.66
C TRP A 447 -17.25 22.80 17.69
N PHE A 448 -17.15 24.12 17.52
CA PHE A 448 -17.61 25.14 18.50
C PHE A 448 -18.41 26.26 17.83
#